data_a291551a75bd9b6d9b2cf67c6f13cb5c
#
_entry.id   a291551a75bd9b6d9b2cf67c6f13cb5c
#
_cell.length_a   1.000
_cell.length_b   1.000
_cell.length_c   1.000
_cell.angle_alpha   90.00
_cell.angle_beta   90.00
_cell.angle_gamma   90.00
#
_symmetry.space_group_name_H-M   'P 1'
#
loop_
_entity.id
_entity.type
_entity.pdbx_description
1 polymer ?
#
loop_
_entity_poly.entity_id
_entity_poly.type
_entity_poly.pdbx_seq_one_letter_code
_entity_poly.pdbx_strand_id
1 'polypeptide(L)'
;PAVYAFWVAVTKHSTELLDLLESTPITIEEWFRWRTILREDCVASLVEKGFATLFMNRTNRSGILKAGVIGGKSQNGNYKLDARFKKDVVASRIREIARRQSDISVYREDSLRLLNRCSDFLPKQSLIYLDPPYYVKGKGLYRNYYEHDDHAAIAKVIQQKKFKWPWVVSYDNAEEICAMYR
;
A
#
# COMPACT_ATOMS: atom_id res chain seq x y z
N PRO A 1 6.40 5.89 -0.56
CA PRO A 1 5.82 7.21 -0.85
C PRO A 1 4.38 7.12 -1.36
N ALA A 2 4.10 6.37 -2.43
CA ALA A 2 2.78 6.30 -3.06
C ALA A 2 1.68 5.78 -2.12
N VAL A 3 1.87 4.60 -1.54
CA VAL A 3 0.90 3.97 -0.62
C VAL A 3 0.69 4.82 0.64
N TYR A 4 1.75 5.41 1.19
CA TYR A 4 1.64 6.36 2.29
C TYR A 4 0.78 7.57 1.92
N ALA A 5 1.02 8.16 0.73
CA ALA A 5 0.24 9.30 0.25
C ALA A 5 -1.25 8.96 0.11
N PHE A 6 -1.57 7.75 -0.39
CA PHE A 6 -2.95 7.27 -0.45
C PHE A 6 -3.60 7.19 0.93
N TRP A 7 -2.96 6.56 1.90
CA TRP A 7 -3.54 6.40 3.23
C TRP A 7 -3.68 7.72 3.99
N VAL A 8 -2.72 8.65 3.83
CA VAL A 8 -2.86 10.01 4.40
C VAL A 8 -3.97 10.77 3.69
N ALA A 9 -4.11 10.67 2.36
CA ALA A 9 -5.22 11.29 1.64
C ALA A 9 -6.58 10.76 2.13
N VAL A 10 -6.72 9.45 2.31
CA VAL A 10 -7.96 8.86 2.85
C VAL A 10 -8.28 9.35 4.26
N THR A 11 -7.28 9.44 5.14
CA THR A 11 -7.51 9.75 6.56
C THR A 11 -7.52 11.24 6.88
N LYS A 12 -6.85 12.08 6.11
CA LYS A 12 -6.69 13.51 6.42
C LYS A 12 -7.24 14.48 5.36
N HIS A 13 -7.45 13.98 4.12
CA HIS A 13 -7.87 14.77 2.96
C HIS A 13 -8.95 14.03 2.16
N SER A 14 -9.87 13.36 2.86
CA SER A 14 -10.87 12.50 2.21
C SER A 14 -11.80 13.25 1.28
N THR A 15 -12.15 14.49 1.58
CA THR A 15 -13.00 15.34 0.73
C THR A 15 -12.33 15.60 -0.61
N GLU A 16 -11.11 16.13 -0.60
CA GLU A 16 -10.34 16.43 -1.82
C GLU A 16 -10.06 15.14 -2.64
N LEU A 17 -9.81 14.02 -1.95
CA LEU A 17 -9.63 12.72 -2.61
C LEU A 17 -10.92 12.24 -3.29
N LEU A 18 -12.07 12.45 -2.66
CA LEU A 18 -13.38 12.09 -3.22
C LEU A 18 -13.76 13.00 -4.39
N ASP A 19 -13.45 14.29 -4.34
CA ASP A 19 -13.66 15.23 -5.44
C ASP A 19 -12.84 14.81 -6.68
N LEU A 20 -11.58 14.42 -6.50
CA LEU A 20 -10.76 13.86 -7.57
C LEU A 20 -11.33 12.55 -8.11
N LEU A 21 -11.84 11.67 -7.24
CA LEU A 21 -12.44 10.40 -7.65
C LEU A 21 -13.70 10.63 -8.48
N GLU A 22 -14.53 11.58 -8.11
CA GLU A 22 -15.77 11.90 -8.80
C GLU A 22 -15.51 12.59 -10.15
N SER A 23 -14.69 13.63 -10.14
CA SER A 23 -14.45 14.48 -11.31
C SER A 23 -13.56 13.82 -12.38
N THR A 24 -12.68 12.88 -12.03
CA THR A 24 -11.74 12.27 -12.99
C THR A 24 -12.42 11.17 -13.81
N PRO A 25 -12.49 11.29 -15.15
CA PRO A 25 -12.99 10.21 -16.00
C PRO A 25 -12.01 9.03 -16.03
N ILE A 26 -12.55 7.82 -16.27
CA ILE A 26 -11.72 6.61 -16.34
C ILE A 26 -11.36 6.38 -17.82
N THR A 27 -10.31 7.04 -18.27
CA THR A 27 -9.84 7.01 -19.67
C THR A 27 -8.35 6.70 -19.77
N ILE A 28 -7.88 6.40 -20.98
CA ILE A 28 -6.46 6.16 -21.27
C ILE A 28 -5.64 7.44 -21.08
N GLU A 29 -6.19 8.59 -21.44
CA GLU A 29 -5.56 9.91 -21.27
C GLU A 29 -5.30 10.18 -19.79
N GLU A 30 -6.31 9.97 -18.95
CA GLU A 30 -6.17 10.09 -17.50
C GLU A 30 -5.20 9.05 -16.92
N TRP A 31 -5.19 7.82 -17.48
CA TRP A 31 -4.22 6.81 -17.06
C TRP A 31 -2.78 7.27 -17.31
N PHE A 32 -2.48 7.90 -18.46
CA PHE A 32 -1.16 8.44 -18.73
C PHE A 32 -0.83 9.61 -17.78
N ARG A 33 -1.80 10.51 -17.55
CA ARG A 33 -1.65 11.64 -16.64
C ARG A 33 -1.30 11.19 -15.23
N TRP A 34 -2.12 10.32 -14.64
CA TRP A 34 -1.92 9.85 -13.26
C TRP A 34 -0.69 8.95 -13.12
N ARG A 35 -0.33 8.21 -14.15
CA ARG A 35 0.93 7.47 -14.17
C ARG A 35 2.14 8.38 -14.07
N THR A 36 2.13 9.55 -14.72
CA THR A 36 3.21 10.54 -14.66
C THR A 36 3.36 11.12 -13.26
N ILE A 37 2.25 11.36 -12.55
CA ILE A 37 2.25 11.85 -11.15
C ILE A 37 3.01 10.92 -10.19
N LEU A 38 3.05 9.61 -10.46
CA LEU A 38 3.78 8.66 -9.63
C LEU A 38 5.28 8.55 -9.95
N ARG A 39 5.80 9.30 -10.90
CA ARG A 39 7.24 9.38 -11.14
C ARG A 39 7.94 10.14 -10.01
N GLU A 40 9.20 9.82 -9.79
CA GLU A 40 9.98 10.40 -8.68
C GLU A 40 10.26 11.88 -8.86
N ASP A 41 10.41 12.31 -10.11
CA ASP A 41 10.68 13.69 -10.55
C ASP A 41 9.43 14.57 -10.63
N CYS A 42 8.24 14.01 -10.44
CA CYS A 42 7.00 14.77 -10.52
C CYS A 42 6.72 15.57 -9.25
N VAL A 43 6.61 16.87 -9.39
CA VAL A 43 6.13 17.77 -8.33
C VAL A 43 4.61 17.70 -8.31
N ALA A 44 4.06 17.05 -7.28
CA ALA A 44 2.62 16.92 -7.09
C ALA A 44 2.29 16.90 -5.59
N SER A 45 1.08 17.35 -5.25
CA SER A 45 0.59 17.33 -3.87
C SER A 45 0.48 15.91 -3.32
N LEU A 46 0.36 15.81 -2.00
CA LEU A 46 0.14 14.51 -1.35
C LEU A 46 -1.17 13.88 -1.80
N VAL A 47 -2.24 14.68 -1.96
CA VAL A 47 -3.55 14.20 -2.40
C VAL A 47 -3.50 13.68 -3.83
N GLU A 48 -2.86 14.41 -4.75
CA GLU A 48 -2.67 13.96 -6.14
C GLU A 48 -1.87 12.65 -6.21
N LYS A 49 -0.79 12.52 -5.44
CA LYS A 49 -0.03 11.26 -5.34
C LYS A 49 -0.87 10.13 -4.74
N GLY A 50 -1.71 10.43 -3.76
CA GLY A 50 -2.66 9.50 -3.16
C GLY A 50 -3.70 9.03 -4.18
N PHE A 51 -4.31 9.96 -4.89
CA PHE A 51 -5.29 9.65 -5.93
C PHE A 51 -4.66 8.89 -7.11
N ALA A 52 -3.49 9.30 -7.57
CA ALA A 52 -2.75 8.59 -8.61
C ALA A 52 -2.47 7.13 -8.20
N THR A 53 -2.14 6.90 -6.92
CA THR A 53 -1.94 5.55 -6.37
C THR A 53 -3.23 4.72 -6.46
N LEU A 54 -4.36 5.29 -6.05
CA LEU A 54 -5.67 4.66 -6.16
C LEU A 54 -6.02 4.37 -7.62
N PHE A 55 -5.90 5.37 -8.50
CA PHE A 55 -6.23 5.26 -9.91
C PHE A 55 -5.42 4.14 -10.58
N MET A 56 -4.09 4.14 -10.41
CA MET A 56 -3.22 3.11 -10.96
C MET A 56 -3.50 1.73 -10.37
N ASN A 57 -3.79 1.63 -9.08
CA ASN A 57 -4.16 0.36 -8.46
C ASN A 57 -5.46 -0.22 -9.07
N ARG A 58 -6.42 0.62 -9.43
CA ARG A 58 -7.70 0.17 -10.01
C ARG A 58 -7.65 -0.12 -11.50
N THR A 59 -6.79 0.58 -12.24
CA THR A 59 -6.72 0.50 -13.70
C THR A 59 -5.58 -0.37 -14.23
N ASN A 60 -4.58 -0.69 -13.41
CA ASN A 60 -3.47 -1.56 -13.80
C ASN A 60 -3.76 -3.04 -13.55
N ARG A 61 -3.12 -3.89 -14.35
CA ARG A 61 -3.16 -5.35 -14.20
C ARG A 61 -2.71 -5.75 -12.80
N SER A 62 -3.48 -6.61 -12.15
CA SER A 62 -3.26 -7.11 -10.78
C SER A 62 -3.14 -6.01 -9.70
N GLY A 63 -3.46 -4.75 -10.01
CA GLY A 63 -3.32 -3.62 -9.09
C GLY A 63 -1.87 -3.17 -8.85
N ILE A 64 -0.93 -3.67 -9.64
CA ILE A 64 0.49 -3.34 -9.53
C ILE A 64 0.74 -1.95 -10.11
N LEU A 65 1.25 -1.01 -9.31
CA LEU A 65 1.37 0.40 -9.70
C LEU A 65 2.27 0.63 -10.94
N LYS A 66 3.26 -0.23 -11.16
CA LYS A 66 4.16 -0.17 -12.32
C LYS A 66 3.70 -0.98 -13.51
N ALA A 67 2.64 -1.79 -13.35
CA ALA A 67 2.15 -2.64 -14.42
C ALA A 67 1.50 -1.84 -15.57
N GLY A 68 1.21 -2.53 -16.67
CA GLY A 68 0.43 -1.97 -17.76
C GLY A 68 -1.06 -1.91 -17.43
N VAL A 69 -1.77 -1.07 -18.19
CA VAL A 69 -3.22 -0.89 -18.06
C VAL A 69 -3.99 -2.17 -18.40
N ILE A 70 -5.11 -2.39 -17.72
CA ILE A 70 -6.08 -3.45 -18.06
C ILE A 70 -6.61 -3.16 -19.46
N GLY A 71 -6.71 -4.19 -20.31
CA GLY A 71 -7.17 -4.06 -21.70
C GLY A 71 -6.11 -3.57 -22.69
N GLY A 72 -4.91 -3.21 -22.21
CA GLY A 72 -3.84 -2.63 -23.03
C GLY A 72 -4.09 -1.16 -23.39
N LYS A 73 -3.11 -0.49 -23.98
CA LYS A 73 -3.21 0.93 -24.32
C LYS A 73 -4.26 1.23 -25.39
N SER A 74 -4.47 0.33 -26.33
CA SER A 74 -5.50 0.41 -27.37
C SER A 74 -6.87 -0.08 -26.90
N GLN A 75 -6.98 -0.54 -25.66
CA GLN A 75 -8.24 -1.05 -25.07
C GLN A 75 -8.94 -2.13 -25.91
N ASN A 76 -8.17 -3.01 -26.57
CA ASN A 76 -8.70 -4.11 -27.38
C ASN A 76 -8.88 -5.42 -26.59
N GLY A 77 -8.42 -5.47 -25.31
CA GLY A 77 -8.59 -6.64 -24.46
C GLY A 77 -10.05 -6.88 -24.04
N ASN A 78 -10.34 -8.09 -23.57
CA ASN A 78 -11.68 -8.51 -23.11
C ASN A 78 -12.18 -7.66 -21.92
N TYR A 79 -11.27 -7.25 -21.04
CA TYR A 79 -11.57 -6.34 -19.95
C TYR A 79 -10.99 -4.96 -20.26
N LYS A 80 -11.76 -3.91 -19.97
CA LYS A 80 -11.34 -2.51 -20.13
C LYS A 80 -10.72 -1.96 -18.84
N LEU A 81 -10.11 -0.79 -18.91
CA LEU A 81 -9.40 -0.21 -17.76
C LEU A 81 -10.31 0.08 -16.55
N ASP A 82 -11.60 0.25 -16.75
CA ASP A 82 -12.62 0.50 -15.73
C ASP A 82 -13.14 -0.79 -15.04
N ALA A 83 -12.80 -1.98 -15.54
CA ALA A 83 -13.34 -3.27 -15.08
C ALA A 83 -13.28 -3.47 -13.55
N ARG A 84 -12.31 -2.85 -12.88
CA ARG A 84 -12.11 -2.92 -11.43
C ARG A 84 -12.39 -1.59 -10.71
N PHE A 85 -12.83 -0.56 -11.42
CA PHE A 85 -12.96 0.79 -10.89
C PHE A 85 -14.41 1.23 -10.74
N LYS A 86 -15.12 0.63 -9.81
CA LYS A 86 -16.47 1.05 -9.42
C LYS A 86 -16.34 2.22 -8.45
N LYS A 87 -16.49 3.46 -8.95
CA LYS A 87 -16.30 4.70 -8.17
C LYS A 87 -17.14 4.74 -6.91
N ASP A 88 -18.43 4.40 -6.99
CA ASP A 88 -19.35 4.43 -5.85
C ASP A 88 -18.89 3.52 -4.70
N VAL A 89 -18.43 2.31 -5.03
CA VAL A 89 -17.93 1.35 -4.05
C VAL A 89 -16.64 1.89 -3.41
N VAL A 90 -15.75 2.49 -4.20
CA VAL A 90 -14.49 3.07 -3.72
C VAL A 90 -14.79 4.27 -2.84
N ALA A 91 -15.69 5.16 -3.26
CA ALA A 91 -16.10 6.33 -2.49
C ALA A 91 -16.73 5.95 -1.14
N SER A 92 -17.61 4.94 -1.14
CA SER A 92 -18.21 4.43 0.10
C SER A 92 -17.15 3.94 1.09
N ARG A 93 -16.14 3.18 0.62
CA ARG A 93 -15.05 2.69 1.46
C ARG A 93 -14.15 3.82 1.99
N ILE A 94 -13.86 4.82 1.15
CA ILE A 94 -13.08 6.00 1.58
C ILE A 94 -13.83 6.74 2.69
N ARG A 95 -15.15 7.00 2.54
CA ARG A 95 -15.98 7.65 3.55
C ARG A 95 -16.01 6.86 4.86
N GLU A 96 -16.13 5.54 4.78
CA GLU A 96 -16.13 4.67 5.97
C GLU A 96 -14.81 4.75 6.74
N ILE A 97 -13.67 4.69 6.05
CA ILE A 97 -12.36 4.84 6.68
C ILE A 97 -12.19 6.25 7.25
N ALA A 98 -12.61 7.28 6.52
CA ALA A 98 -12.50 8.67 6.94
C ALA A 98 -13.30 8.96 8.23
N ARG A 99 -14.45 8.32 8.44
CA ARG A 99 -15.21 8.43 9.71
C ARG A 99 -14.41 7.93 10.92
N ARG A 100 -13.48 7.03 10.71
CA ARG A 100 -12.64 6.43 11.75
C ARG A 100 -11.21 7.01 11.75
N GLN A 101 -11.02 8.18 11.17
CA GLN A 101 -9.68 8.79 11.05
C GLN A 101 -8.98 9.03 12.38
N SER A 102 -9.74 9.28 13.47
CA SER A 102 -9.21 9.43 14.82
C SER A 102 -8.54 8.15 15.36
N ASP A 103 -8.97 7.00 14.86
CA ASP A 103 -8.52 5.68 15.30
C ASP A 103 -7.33 5.18 14.45
N ILE A 104 -6.94 5.93 13.41
CA ILE A 104 -5.97 5.49 12.41
C ILE A 104 -4.75 6.42 12.42
N SER A 105 -3.59 5.87 12.69
CA SER A 105 -2.30 6.54 12.54
C SER A 105 -1.50 5.91 11.40
N VAL A 106 -0.99 6.74 10.49
CA VAL A 106 -0.24 6.28 9.31
C VAL A 106 1.21 6.76 9.41
N TYR A 107 2.14 5.83 9.41
CA TYR A 107 3.57 6.12 9.50
C TYR A 107 4.27 5.82 8.17
N ARG A 108 5.25 6.64 7.81
CA ARG A 108 6.19 6.40 6.71
C ARG A 108 7.57 6.20 7.31
N GLU A 109 7.82 5.00 7.75
CA GLU A 109 9.04 4.64 8.43
C GLU A 109 9.49 3.24 8.00
N ASP A 110 10.75 2.96 8.16
CA ASP A 110 11.26 1.60 8.04
C ASP A 110 10.66 0.71 9.13
N SER A 111 10.26 -0.51 8.76
CA SER A 111 9.57 -1.42 9.68
C SER A 111 10.41 -1.81 10.88
N LEU A 112 11.72 -2.02 10.70
CA LEU A 112 12.62 -2.36 11.79
C LEU A 112 12.76 -1.21 12.79
N ARG A 113 12.86 0.04 12.28
CA ARG A 113 12.86 1.24 13.13
C ARG A 113 11.56 1.36 13.91
N LEU A 114 10.42 1.16 13.23
CA LEU A 114 9.10 1.23 13.86
C LEU A 114 8.96 0.17 14.96
N LEU A 115 9.35 -1.08 14.70
CA LEU A 115 9.32 -2.16 15.68
C LEU A 115 10.21 -1.90 16.89
N ASN A 116 11.40 -1.32 16.71
CA ASN A 116 12.31 -1.00 17.80
C ASN A 116 11.80 0.10 18.75
N ARG A 117 10.90 0.96 18.28
CA ARG A 117 10.28 2.02 19.09
C ARG A 117 8.79 1.85 19.35
N CYS A 118 8.22 0.68 19.07
CA CYS A 118 6.79 0.44 19.26
C CYS A 118 6.34 0.63 20.72
N SER A 119 7.25 0.46 21.69
CA SER A 119 7.01 0.77 23.10
C SER A 119 6.64 2.23 23.37
N ASP A 120 7.01 3.15 22.51
CA ASP A 120 6.81 4.59 22.71
C ASP A 120 5.36 5.00 22.44
N PHE A 121 4.62 4.20 21.67
CA PHE A 121 3.28 4.59 21.22
C PHE A 121 2.24 3.46 21.22
N LEU A 122 2.65 2.18 21.25
CA LEU A 122 1.69 1.08 21.25
C LEU A 122 1.16 0.78 22.65
N PRO A 123 -0.16 0.69 22.83
CA PRO A 123 -0.75 0.16 24.07
C PRO A 123 -0.28 -1.27 24.36
N LYS A 124 -0.27 -1.65 25.64
CA LYS A 124 0.11 -3.03 26.05
C LYS A 124 -0.76 -4.11 25.44
N GLN A 125 -2.03 -3.80 25.19
CA GLN A 125 -3.03 -4.73 24.61
C GLN A 125 -3.10 -4.63 23.08
N SER A 126 -1.96 -4.45 22.40
CA SER A 126 -1.89 -4.41 20.94
C SER A 126 -1.50 -5.77 20.37
N LEU A 127 -1.99 -6.06 19.17
CA LEU A 127 -1.53 -7.13 18.30
C LEU A 127 -0.74 -6.50 17.14
N ILE A 128 0.43 -7.04 16.86
CA ILE A 128 1.24 -6.63 15.71
C ILE A 128 1.03 -7.63 14.58
N TYR A 129 0.50 -7.15 13.45
CA TYR A 129 0.41 -7.94 12.23
C TYR A 129 1.45 -7.43 11.21
N LEU A 130 2.32 -8.33 10.77
CA LEU A 130 3.38 -8.07 9.81
C LEU A 130 3.04 -8.78 8.49
N ASP A 131 3.00 -8.01 7.41
CA ASP A 131 2.81 -8.49 6.04
C ASP A 131 3.95 -7.94 5.15
N PRO A 132 5.19 -8.40 5.37
CA PRO A 132 6.34 -7.93 4.60
C PRO A 132 6.27 -8.42 3.15
N PRO A 133 7.09 -7.84 2.26
CA PRO A 133 7.26 -8.38 0.91
C PRO A 133 7.62 -9.88 0.97
N TYR A 134 6.97 -10.69 0.17
CA TYR A 134 7.20 -12.13 0.15
C TYR A 134 8.65 -12.47 -0.23
N TYR A 135 9.21 -13.49 0.40
CA TYR A 135 10.61 -13.86 0.26
C TYR A 135 10.97 -14.27 -1.18
N VAL A 136 10.22 -15.18 -1.77
CA VAL A 136 10.44 -15.66 -3.14
C VAL A 136 9.79 -14.73 -4.17
N LYS A 137 8.53 -14.36 -3.96
CA LYS A 137 7.73 -13.59 -4.93
C LYS A 137 7.94 -12.08 -4.85
N GLY A 138 8.55 -11.58 -3.78
CA GLY A 138 8.69 -10.15 -3.52
C GLY A 138 9.52 -9.39 -4.55
N LYS A 139 10.60 -9.98 -5.05
CA LYS A 139 11.54 -9.35 -6.01
C LYS A 139 10.89 -8.87 -7.32
N GLY A 140 9.80 -9.49 -7.74
CA GLY A 140 9.09 -9.10 -8.98
C GLY A 140 7.85 -8.21 -8.76
N LEU A 141 7.31 -8.15 -7.56
CA LEU A 141 6.01 -7.54 -7.27
C LEU A 141 6.12 -6.17 -6.60
N TYR A 142 7.11 -5.98 -5.73
CA TYR A 142 7.21 -4.79 -4.89
C TYR A 142 8.28 -3.81 -5.38
N ARG A 143 8.05 -2.54 -5.18
CA ARG A 143 9.01 -1.48 -5.48
C ARG A 143 10.22 -1.51 -4.53
N ASN A 144 9.95 -1.83 -3.27
CA ASN A 144 10.93 -2.11 -2.24
C ASN A 144 10.76 -3.59 -1.88
N TYR A 145 11.71 -4.40 -2.18
CA TYR A 145 11.78 -5.80 -1.73
C TYR A 145 12.80 -5.90 -0.59
N TYR A 146 12.66 -6.93 0.20
CA TYR A 146 13.57 -7.26 1.28
C TYR A 146 14.60 -8.27 0.81
N GLU A 147 15.84 -8.08 1.21
CA GLU A 147 16.87 -9.10 1.11
C GLU A 147 16.78 -10.05 2.33
N HIS A 148 17.52 -11.15 2.29
CA HIS A 148 17.52 -12.16 3.36
C HIS A 148 17.75 -11.55 4.75
N ASP A 149 18.73 -10.65 4.86
CA ASP A 149 19.11 -10.02 6.11
C ASP A 149 18.00 -9.11 6.67
N ASP A 150 17.20 -8.47 5.82
CA ASP A 150 16.07 -7.65 6.25
C ASP A 150 14.98 -8.51 6.90
N HIS A 151 14.66 -9.67 6.29
CA HIS A 151 13.73 -10.63 6.85
C HIS A 151 14.24 -11.20 8.18
N ALA A 152 15.52 -11.59 8.24
CA ALA A 152 16.15 -12.10 9.44
C ALA A 152 16.19 -11.06 10.58
N ALA A 153 16.42 -9.79 10.27
CA ALA A 153 16.42 -8.72 11.25
C ALA A 153 15.05 -8.51 11.89
N ILE A 154 13.96 -8.55 11.10
CA ILE A 154 12.60 -8.48 11.62
C ILE A 154 12.29 -9.68 12.51
N ALA A 155 12.56 -10.90 12.03
CA ALA A 155 12.35 -12.13 12.79
C ALA A 155 13.08 -12.09 14.15
N LYS A 156 14.36 -11.63 14.13
CA LYS A 156 15.17 -11.49 15.35
C LYS A 156 14.56 -10.51 16.34
N VAL A 157 13.99 -9.38 15.88
CA VAL A 157 13.42 -8.38 16.80
C VAL A 157 12.17 -8.88 17.48
N ILE A 158 11.22 -9.43 16.73
CA ILE A 158 9.91 -9.82 17.29
C ILE A 158 9.96 -11.09 18.14
N GLN A 159 10.98 -11.93 17.97
CA GLN A 159 11.21 -13.14 18.77
C GLN A 159 12.03 -12.88 20.06
N GLN A 160 12.50 -11.66 20.29
CA GLN A 160 13.23 -11.35 21.53
C GLN A 160 12.32 -11.38 22.75
N LYS A 161 12.79 -11.91 23.88
CA LYS A 161 12.04 -11.93 25.16
C LYS A 161 11.57 -10.55 25.62
N LYS A 162 12.25 -9.47 25.25
CA LYS A 162 11.86 -8.11 25.55
C LYS A 162 10.71 -7.58 24.70
N PHE A 163 10.41 -8.23 23.55
CA PHE A 163 9.29 -7.87 22.71
C PHE A 163 8.01 -8.42 23.33
N LYS A 164 7.17 -7.55 23.88
CA LYS A 164 6.05 -7.94 24.77
C LYS A 164 4.70 -8.08 24.09
N TRP A 165 4.59 -7.68 22.82
CA TRP A 165 3.34 -7.74 22.09
C TRP A 165 3.18 -9.08 21.39
N PRO A 166 1.98 -9.67 21.39
CA PRO A 166 1.67 -10.77 20.49
C PRO A 166 1.79 -10.30 19.04
N TRP A 167 2.27 -11.17 18.18
CA TRP A 167 2.46 -10.87 16.77
C TRP A 167 2.03 -12.01 15.86
N VAL A 168 1.66 -11.65 14.64
CA VAL A 168 1.37 -12.56 13.54
C VAL A 168 2.15 -12.08 12.33
N VAL A 169 2.73 -12.99 11.57
CA VAL A 169 3.42 -12.66 10.33
C VAL A 169 2.93 -13.56 9.21
N SER A 170 2.70 -12.97 8.03
CA SER A 170 2.32 -13.69 6.82
C SER A 170 3.45 -13.69 5.79
N TYR A 171 3.72 -14.87 5.20
CA TYR A 171 4.75 -15.06 4.18
C TYR A 171 4.31 -16.09 3.14
N ASP A 172 5.03 -16.13 2.02
CA ASP A 172 5.06 -17.31 1.17
C ASP A 172 5.80 -18.46 1.87
N ASN A 173 5.44 -19.69 1.52
CA ASN A 173 6.03 -20.89 2.13
C ASN A 173 7.44 -21.14 1.56
N ALA A 174 8.44 -20.45 2.12
CA ALA A 174 9.86 -20.62 1.82
C ALA A 174 10.59 -21.28 2.99
N GLU A 175 11.53 -22.16 2.70
CA GLU A 175 12.31 -22.88 3.71
C GLU A 175 13.08 -21.94 4.63
N GLU A 176 13.65 -20.87 4.05
CA GLU A 176 14.39 -19.84 4.76
C GLU A 176 13.49 -19.10 5.79
N ILE A 177 12.26 -18.80 5.40
CA ILE A 177 11.28 -18.17 6.30
C ILE A 177 10.92 -19.14 7.42
N CYS A 178 10.63 -20.39 7.09
CA CYS A 178 10.33 -21.42 8.11
C CYS A 178 11.49 -21.59 9.11
N ALA A 179 12.74 -21.45 8.65
CA ALA A 179 13.91 -21.52 9.51
C ALA A 179 14.07 -20.32 10.45
N MET A 180 13.67 -19.11 9.98
CA MET A 180 13.75 -17.86 10.77
C MET A 180 12.75 -17.80 11.93
N TYR A 181 11.62 -18.50 11.84
CA TYR A 181 10.50 -18.42 12.78
C TYR A 181 10.25 -19.73 13.56
N ARG A 182 11.28 -20.52 13.75
CA ARG A 182 11.25 -21.77 14.56
C ARG A 182 11.48 -21.51 16.04
#